data_ebec020f14187f1bbebe672ac7c23b19
#
_entry.id   ebec020f14187f1bbebe672ac7c23b19
#
_cell.length_a   1.000
_cell.length_b   1.000
_cell.length_c   1.000
_cell.angle_alpha   90.00
_cell.angle_beta   90.00
_cell.angle_gamma   90.00
#
_symmetry.space_group_name_H-M   'P 1'
#
loop_
_entity.id
_entity.type
_entity.pdbx_description
1 polymer ?
#
loop_
_entity_poly.entity_id
_entity_poly.type
_entity_poly.pdbx_seq_one_letter_code
_entity_poly.pdbx_strand_id
1 'polypeptide(L)'
;TRIDRPSIMNVSTARSAVGISDGTEVNYGKGNACIWCHKSRKDVTNYITASNKTSTNWGPHEGPHADVYTGKGGYEYSGQTYGGGTHQLAEDGCVNCHMPSVGSNQNVGDHSFYPQLSACKTCHAGATSFNILNAQTRTTKGLQVLRGTLNARNLLSRDGLGPLDAAALADVHFEEDKALTASNVPADTAGALYNYLLIARGGALGVHNASYTSQLIYDSVKALGGDLSDLER
;
A
#
# COMPACT_ATOMS: atom_id res chain seq x y z
N THR A 1 -9.97 4.85 31.35
CA THR A 1 -11.34 4.81 30.84
C THR A 1 -11.29 3.95 29.61
N ARG A 2 -11.70 2.71 29.77
CA ARG A 2 -11.86 1.72 28.73
C ARG A 2 -12.71 2.32 27.63
N ILE A 3 -12.15 2.48 26.44
CA ILE A 3 -12.91 2.76 25.23
C ILE A 3 -13.52 1.43 24.78
N ASP A 4 -14.17 0.83 25.70
CA ASP A 4 -15.08 -0.27 25.51
C ASP A 4 -16.43 0.37 25.23
N ARG A 5 -16.49 1.03 24.11
CA ARG A 5 -17.79 1.42 23.60
C ARG A 5 -18.14 0.44 22.50
N PRO A 6 -18.99 -0.54 22.82
CA PRO A 6 -19.69 -1.29 21.81
C PRO A 6 -20.16 -0.39 20.66
N SER A 7 -20.52 0.87 20.98
CA SER A 7 -20.93 1.87 19.99
C SER A 7 -19.80 2.38 19.08
N ILE A 8 -18.54 2.41 19.51
CA ILE A 8 -17.43 2.73 18.59
C ILE A 8 -17.05 1.50 17.79
N MET A 9 -17.23 0.33 18.36
CA MET A 9 -17.03 -0.94 17.67
C MET A 9 -18.26 -1.32 16.83
N ASN A 10 -19.47 -0.93 17.24
CA ASN A 10 -20.68 -1.01 16.41
C ASN A 10 -20.71 0.04 15.29
N VAL A 11 -19.82 0.97 15.33
CA VAL A 11 -19.39 1.69 14.16
C VAL A 11 -18.87 0.72 13.11
N SER A 12 -18.43 -0.47 13.45
CA SER A 12 -18.11 -1.51 12.47
C SER A 12 -19.34 -2.08 11.78
N THR A 13 -20.44 -2.29 12.45
CA THR A 13 -21.70 -2.69 11.81
C THR A 13 -22.37 -1.52 11.10
N ALA A 14 -22.28 -0.35 11.64
CA ALA A 14 -22.68 0.89 10.95
C ALA A 14 -21.66 1.28 9.86
N ARG A 15 -20.55 0.56 9.74
CA ARG A 15 -19.45 0.80 8.82
C ARG A 15 -18.91 -0.46 8.23
N SER A 16 -19.73 -1.44 8.06
CA SER A 16 -19.60 -2.35 6.95
C SER A 16 -19.40 -1.61 5.63
N ALA A 17 -19.84 -0.37 5.58
CA ALA A 17 -19.58 0.60 4.52
C ALA A 17 -18.31 1.45 4.73
N VAL A 18 -17.30 1.02 5.41
CA VAL A 18 -15.98 1.60 5.20
C VAL A 18 -15.47 1.00 3.92
N GLY A 19 -15.96 1.53 2.84
CA GLY A 19 -15.37 1.28 1.56
C GLY A 19 -13.89 1.61 1.65
N ILE A 20 -13.03 0.68 1.28
CA ILE A 20 -11.78 1.06 0.69
C ILE A 20 -12.10 2.02 -0.45
N SER A 21 -11.11 2.60 -1.04
CA SER A 21 -11.30 3.77 -1.89
C SER A 21 -12.12 3.55 -3.16
N ASP A 22 -12.28 2.31 -3.61
CA ASP A 22 -13.13 1.90 -4.74
C ASP A 22 -14.60 1.63 -4.35
N GLY A 23 -14.97 1.89 -3.10
CA GLY A 23 -16.31 1.62 -2.59
C GLY A 23 -16.55 0.17 -2.14
N THR A 24 -15.56 -0.73 -2.29
CA THR A 24 -15.68 -2.11 -1.78
C THR A 24 -15.82 -2.09 -0.26
N GLU A 25 -16.89 -2.70 0.24
CA GLU A 25 -17.11 -2.87 1.66
C GLU A 25 -16.25 -3.99 2.22
N VAL A 26 -15.55 -3.71 3.32
CA VAL A 26 -14.73 -4.70 4.03
C VAL A 26 -15.07 -4.73 5.51
N ASN A 27 -14.90 -5.87 6.13
CA ASN A 27 -15.12 -6.03 7.56
C ASN A 27 -13.98 -6.86 8.18
N TYR A 28 -13.10 -6.18 8.89
CA TYR A 28 -11.98 -6.75 9.62
C TYR A 28 -12.12 -6.52 11.13
N GLY A 29 -13.33 -6.67 11.64
CA GLY A 29 -13.58 -6.60 13.08
C GLY A 29 -13.01 -5.32 13.71
N LYS A 30 -12.12 -5.48 14.69
CA LYS A 30 -11.46 -4.36 15.38
C LYS A 30 -10.59 -3.50 14.43
N GLY A 31 -10.06 -4.10 13.35
CA GLY A 31 -9.27 -3.42 12.34
C GLY A 31 -10.03 -2.35 11.54
N ASN A 32 -11.38 -2.38 11.54
CA ASN A 32 -12.18 -1.41 10.78
C ASN A 32 -11.91 0.04 11.19
N ALA A 33 -11.57 0.29 12.47
CA ALA A 33 -11.21 1.62 12.94
C ALA A 33 -9.93 2.15 12.27
N CYS A 34 -8.96 1.26 11.99
CA CYS A 34 -7.72 1.60 11.32
C CYS A 34 -7.96 1.92 9.84
N ILE A 35 -8.75 1.09 9.16
CA ILE A 35 -9.11 1.24 7.74
C ILE A 35 -9.73 2.59 7.46
N TRP A 36 -10.53 3.10 8.39
CA TRP A 36 -11.19 4.40 8.22
C TRP A 36 -10.22 5.52 7.89
N CYS A 37 -9.05 5.51 8.49
CA CYS A 37 -8.01 6.51 8.25
C CYS A 37 -6.94 6.03 7.26
N HIS A 38 -6.55 4.75 7.32
CA HIS A 38 -5.46 4.18 6.53
C HIS A 38 -5.94 3.63 5.18
N LYS A 39 -6.56 4.49 4.37
CA LYS A 39 -6.97 4.18 3.00
C LYS A 39 -6.59 5.30 2.03
N SER A 40 -6.49 5.00 0.76
CA SER A 40 -6.02 5.93 -0.28
C SER A 40 -6.93 7.15 -0.46
N ARG A 41 -8.20 7.06 -0.06
CA ARG A 41 -9.25 8.09 -0.23
C ARG A 41 -9.47 8.51 -1.68
N LYS A 42 -9.01 7.70 -2.63
CA LYS A 42 -9.21 7.89 -4.07
C LYS A 42 -9.78 6.61 -4.65
N ASP A 43 -10.91 6.71 -5.32
CA ASP A 43 -11.38 5.67 -6.19
C ASP A 43 -10.57 5.75 -7.49
N VAL A 44 -9.63 4.84 -7.66
CA VAL A 44 -8.68 4.84 -8.78
C VAL A 44 -9.38 4.77 -10.13
N THR A 45 -10.53 4.12 -10.21
CA THR A 45 -11.29 3.94 -11.46
C THR A 45 -11.89 5.26 -11.97
N ASN A 46 -12.23 6.16 -11.04
CA ASN A 46 -12.73 7.50 -11.34
C ASN A 46 -11.63 8.57 -11.27
N TYR A 47 -10.56 8.29 -10.52
CA TYR A 47 -9.49 9.25 -10.32
C TYR A 47 -8.53 9.35 -11.49
N ILE A 48 -8.26 8.20 -12.17
CA ILE A 48 -7.41 8.14 -13.34
C ILE A 48 -8.29 8.16 -14.59
N THR A 49 -8.03 9.13 -15.44
CA THR A 49 -8.76 9.35 -16.69
C THR A 49 -7.84 9.14 -17.90
N ALA A 50 -8.37 9.24 -19.10
CA ALA A 50 -7.58 9.09 -20.33
C ALA A 50 -6.42 10.11 -20.42
N SER A 51 -6.59 11.29 -19.82
CA SER A 51 -5.56 12.35 -19.76
C SER A 51 -5.56 12.99 -18.38
N ASN A 52 -4.45 12.90 -17.67
CA ASN A 52 -4.35 13.33 -16.28
C ASN A 52 -3.46 14.54 -16.12
N LYS A 53 -3.76 15.35 -15.10
CA LYS A 53 -2.90 16.42 -14.62
C LYS A 53 -2.40 16.05 -13.22
N THR A 54 -1.08 15.99 -13.05
CA THR A 54 -0.45 15.68 -11.77
C THR A 54 0.02 16.96 -11.08
N SER A 55 0.27 16.85 -9.79
CA SER A 55 0.84 17.89 -8.93
C SER A 55 1.50 17.23 -7.72
N THR A 56 2.22 17.96 -6.90
CA THR A 56 2.89 17.44 -5.70
C THR A 56 1.93 16.72 -4.72
N ASN A 57 0.65 17.09 -4.73
CA ASN A 57 -0.39 16.47 -3.90
C ASN A 57 -1.21 15.40 -4.65
N TRP A 58 -0.79 15.02 -5.87
CA TRP A 58 -1.49 14.02 -6.65
C TRP A 58 -1.21 12.61 -6.13
N GLY A 59 -2.19 11.72 -6.28
CA GLY A 59 -2.10 10.33 -5.89
C GLY A 59 -2.92 9.98 -4.65
N PRO A 60 -2.68 8.82 -4.04
CA PRO A 60 -3.37 8.37 -2.84
C PRO A 60 -3.01 9.23 -1.62
N HIS A 61 -3.87 9.23 -0.62
CA HIS A 61 -3.55 9.81 0.70
C HIS A 61 -2.41 9.03 1.37
N GLU A 62 -1.66 9.66 2.26
CA GLU A 62 -0.59 9.01 3.02
C GLU A 62 -1.12 7.82 3.85
N GLY A 63 -0.30 6.77 3.98
CA GLY A 63 -0.63 5.56 4.73
C GLY A 63 -1.81 4.75 4.16
N PRO A 64 -1.87 4.45 2.84
CA PRO A 64 -3.00 3.77 2.21
C PRO A 64 -2.94 2.25 2.40
N HIS A 65 -2.76 1.79 3.63
CA HIS A 65 -2.48 0.39 3.94
C HIS A 65 -3.65 -0.54 3.64
N ALA A 66 -4.88 -0.07 3.86
CA ALA A 66 -6.07 -0.90 3.71
C ALA A 66 -6.30 -1.33 2.26
N ASP A 67 -6.05 -0.46 1.31
CA ASP A 67 -6.18 -0.76 -0.12
C ASP A 67 -5.23 -1.90 -0.51
N VAL A 68 -3.96 -1.80 -0.16
CA VAL A 68 -2.96 -2.85 -0.43
C VAL A 68 -3.29 -4.14 0.32
N TYR A 69 -3.67 -4.04 1.62
CA TYR A 69 -4.02 -5.19 2.45
C TYR A 69 -5.17 -6.01 1.85
N THR A 70 -6.18 -5.34 1.34
CA THR A 70 -7.35 -5.98 0.72
C THR A 70 -7.10 -6.49 -0.71
N GLY A 71 -5.95 -6.18 -1.30
CA GLY A 71 -5.65 -6.49 -2.69
C GLY A 71 -6.52 -5.69 -3.67
N LYS A 72 -6.79 -4.44 -3.34
CA LYS A 72 -7.66 -3.51 -4.07
C LYS A 72 -7.05 -2.12 -4.15
N GLY A 73 -7.71 -1.21 -4.84
CA GLY A 73 -7.43 0.22 -4.81
C GLY A 73 -6.20 0.66 -5.59
N GLY A 74 -5.43 -0.23 -6.19
CA GLY A 74 -4.42 0.08 -7.19
C GLY A 74 -5.01 0.23 -8.59
N TYR A 75 -4.25 0.82 -9.50
CA TYR A 75 -4.59 0.84 -10.92
C TYR A 75 -4.27 -0.53 -11.54
N GLU A 76 -5.31 -1.28 -11.81
CA GLU A 76 -5.24 -2.63 -12.38
C GLU A 76 -5.30 -2.54 -13.91
N TYR A 77 -4.25 -3.00 -14.59
CA TYR A 77 -4.15 -2.93 -16.05
C TYR A 77 -5.12 -3.92 -16.71
N SER A 78 -5.78 -3.49 -17.76
CA SER A 78 -6.73 -4.31 -18.48
C SER A 78 -6.10 -5.62 -19.00
N GLY A 79 -6.86 -6.72 -18.91
CA GLY A 79 -6.40 -8.04 -19.34
C GLY A 79 -5.46 -8.75 -18.38
N GLN A 80 -5.15 -8.15 -17.22
CA GLN A 80 -4.39 -8.77 -16.15
C GLN A 80 -5.31 -9.27 -15.03
N THR A 81 -4.85 -10.27 -14.28
CA THR A 81 -5.56 -10.76 -13.08
C THR A 81 -4.76 -10.36 -11.85
N TYR A 82 -5.45 -9.82 -10.86
CA TYR A 82 -4.87 -9.43 -9.60
C TYR A 82 -5.44 -10.27 -8.47
N GLY A 83 -4.59 -10.69 -7.56
CA GLY A 83 -4.96 -11.57 -6.45
C GLY A 83 -4.57 -10.99 -5.10
N GLY A 84 -5.39 -11.31 -4.10
CA GLY A 84 -5.09 -10.97 -2.72
C GLY A 84 -4.15 -11.96 -2.05
N GLY A 85 -3.41 -11.48 -1.06
CA GLY A 85 -2.63 -12.33 -0.16
C GLY A 85 -3.47 -12.96 0.95
N THR A 86 -2.91 -13.96 1.62
CA THR A 86 -3.58 -14.64 2.73
C THR A 86 -3.75 -13.79 3.99
N HIS A 87 -2.98 -12.71 4.15
CA HIS A 87 -3.09 -11.82 5.30
C HIS A 87 -4.48 -11.18 5.43
N GLN A 88 -5.17 -10.93 4.31
CA GLN A 88 -6.55 -10.42 4.32
C GLN A 88 -7.57 -11.37 5.00
N LEU A 89 -7.18 -12.61 5.29
CA LEU A 89 -8.01 -13.58 6.00
C LEU A 89 -7.85 -13.49 7.54
N ALA A 90 -6.97 -12.63 8.05
CA ALA A 90 -6.77 -12.44 9.48
C ALA A 90 -8.01 -11.79 10.11
N GLU A 91 -8.58 -12.39 11.15
CA GLU A 91 -9.88 -12.06 11.73
C GLU A 91 -10.01 -10.58 12.13
N ASP A 92 -9.10 -10.06 12.93
CA ASP A 92 -9.10 -8.65 13.36
C ASP A 92 -8.18 -7.76 12.51
N GLY A 93 -7.74 -8.26 11.35
CA GLY A 93 -6.96 -7.49 10.40
C GLY A 93 -5.73 -6.82 11.02
N CYS A 94 -5.70 -5.50 10.93
CA CYS A 94 -4.58 -4.67 11.39
C CYS A 94 -4.20 -4.93 12.85
N VAL A 95 -5.21 -5.16 13.70
CA VAL A 95 -5.02 -5.30 15.16
C VAL A 95 -4.18 -6.52 15.50
N ASN A 96 -4.33 -7.63 14.77
CA ASN A 96 -3.58 -8.85 15.05
C ASN A 96 -2.06 -8.67 14.97
N CYS A 97 -1.61 -7.79 14.11
CA CYS A 97 -0.18 -7.55 13.89
C CYS A 97 0.32 -6.30 14.62
N HIS A 98 -0.49 -5.22 14.61
CA HIS A 98 -0.09 -3.91 15.13
C HIS A 98 -0.49 -3.66 16.60
N MET A 99 -1.37 -4.49 17.15
CA MET A 99 -1.81 -4.41 18.55
C MET A 99 -1.86 -5.80 19.18
N PRO A 100 -0.79 -6.63 19.10
CA PRO A 100 -0.79 -7.94 19.71
C PRO A 100 -0.98 -7.83 21.22
N SER A 101 -1.53 -8.87 21.84
CA SER A 101 -1.76 -8.90 23.29
C SER A 101 -0.47 -8.72 24.08
N VAL A 102 -0.51 -7.93 25.14
CA VAL A 102 0.64 -7.65 26.02
C VAL A 102 0.53 -8.46 27.30
N GLY A 103 1.59 -9.20 27.64
CA GLY A 103 1.65 -10.04 28.84
C GLY A 103 0.63 -11.18 28.78
N SER A 104 0.08 -11.55 29.94
CA SER A 104 -0.92 -12.63 30.08
C SER A 104 -2.37 -12.18 29.82
N ASN A 105 -2.60 -10.87 29.66
CA ASN A 105 -3.94 -10.35 29.47
C ASN A 105 -4.28 -10.20 27.99
N GLN A 106 -5.03 -11.15 27.45
CA GLN A 106 -5.46 -11.17 26.06
C GLN A 106 -6.38 -10.00 25.65
N ASN A 107 -6.86 -9.23 26.62
CA ASN A 107 -7.73 -8.05 26.37
C ASN A 107 -6.97 -6.74 26.30
N VAL A 108 -5.64 -6.76 26.48
CA VAL A 108 -4.80 -5.56 26.43
C VAL A 108 -3.86 -5.68 25.23
N GLY A 109 -4.10 -4.86 24.21
CA GLY A 109 -3.23 -4.76 23.05
C GLY A 109 -2.08 -3.78 23.25
N ASP A 110 -1.01 -3.96 22.50
CA ASP A 110 0.09 -3.01 22.41
C ASP A 110 -0.38 -1.73 21.71
N HIS A 111 -0.28 -0.60 22.40
CA HIS A 111 -0.67 0.71 21.88
C HIS A 111 0.48 1.48 21.20
N SER A 112 1.64 0.83 21.00
CA SER A 112 2.72 1.42 20.21
C SER A 112 2.39 1.43 18.71
N PHE A 113 1.49 0.55 18.27
CA PHE A 113 1.12 0.26 16.88
C PHE A 113 2.28 -0.29 16.03
N TYR A 114 3.44 -0.58 16.63
CA TYR A 114 4.51 -1.27 15.95
C TYR A 114 4.22 -2.76 15.86
N PRO A 115 4.30 -3.36 14.65
CA PRO A 115 4.08 -4.78 14.51
C PRO A 115 5.13 -5.58 15.29
N GLN A 116 4.69 -6.67 15.92
CA GLN A 116 5.59 -7.57 16.65
C GLN A 116 5.88 -8.81 15.81
N LEU A 117 7.15 -9.20 15.73
CA LEU A 117 7.53 -10.40 14.97
C LEU A 117 6.87 -11.68 15.54
N SER A 118 6.52 -11.68 16.82
CA SER A 118 5.75 -12.74 17.46
C SER A 118 4.39 -12.97 16.81
N ALA A 119 3.72 -11.92 16.33
CA ALA A 119 2.47 -12.04 15.59
C ALA A 119 2.66 -12.78 14.26
N CYS A 120 3.77 -12.54 13.58
CA CYS A 120 4.10 -13.25 12.33
C CYS A 120 4.35 -14.74 12.57
N LYS A 121 4.95 -15.09 13.70
CA LYS A 121 5.33 -16.47 14.04
C LYS A 121 4.14 -17.42 14.25
N THR A 122 2.94 -16.91 14.42
CA THR A 122 1.72 -17.74 14.48
C THR A 122 1.50 -18.53 13.19
N CYS A 123 1.87 -17.95 12.04
CA CYS A 123 1.80 -18.63 10.74
C CYS A 123 3.19 -18.88 10.14
N HIS A 124 4.17 -18.05 10.45
CA HIS A 124 5.56 -18.12 9.96
C HIS A 124 6.52 -18.49 11.08
N ALA A 125 6.42 -19.69 11.60
CA ALA A 125 7.15 -20.15 12.81
C ALA A 125 8.66 -19.89 12.77
N GLY A 126 9.29 -19.97 11.59
CA GLY A 126 10.72 -19.72 11.39
C GLY A 126 11.09 -18.24 11.16
N ALA A 127 10.16 -17.30 11.28
CA ALA A 127 10.44 -15.90 11.00
C ALA A 127 11.46 -15.31 12.00
N THR A 128 12.51 -14.71 11.48
CA THR A 128 13.55 -13.99 12.24
C THR A 128 13.57 -12.49 11.97
N SER A 129 12.82 -12.06 10.94
CA SER A 129 12.62 -10.65 10.56
C SER A 129 11.28 -10.49 9.86
N PHE A 130 10.88 -9.26 9.58
CA PHE A 130 9.69 -8.97 8.77
C PHE A 130 9.87 -9.24 7.27
N ASN A 131 11.09 -9.48 6.82
CA ASN A 131 11.38 -9.83 5.42
C ASN A 131 11.10 -11.33 5.13
N ILE A 132 9.91 -11.77 5.45
CA ILE A 132 9.48 -13.16 5.28
C ILE A 132 9.36 -13.46 3.78
N LEU A 133 9.92 -14.60 3.35
CA LEU A 133 9.96 -15.02 1.94
C LEU A 133 10.53 -13.94 1.01
N ASN A 134 11.42 -13.09 1.53
CA ASN A 134 12.01 -11.96 0.80
C ASN A 134 10.99 -10.92 0.27
N ALA A 135 9.80 -10.83 0.84
CA ALA A 135 8.76 -9.94 0.36
C ALA A 135 9.21 -8.47 0.34
N GLN A 136 9.85 -8.00 1.44
CA GLN A 136 10.35 -6.63 1.49
C GLN A 136 11.49 -6.38 0.50
N THR A 137 12.43 -7.33 0.37
CA THR A 137 13.54 -7.21 -0.59
C THR A 137 13.03 -7.12 -2.03
N ARG A 138 12.08 -7.98 -2.41
CA ARG A 138 11.48 -7.95 -3.76
C ARG A 138 10.72 -6.64 -4.02
N THR A 139 9.93 -6.20 -3.04
CA THR A 139 9.18 -4.95 -3.16
C THR A 139 10.12 -3.74 -3.28
N THR A 140 11.17 -3.68 -2.45
CA THR A 140 12.18 -2.61 -2.52
C THR A 140 12.82 -2.56 -3.90
N LYS A 141 13.26 -3.70 -4.42
CA LYS A 141 13.84 -3.79 -5.77
C LYS A 141 12.86 -3.35 -6.85
N GLY A 142 11.62 -3.83 -6.76
CA GLY A 142 10.58 -3.45 -7.71
C GLY A 142 10.24 -1.95 -7.68
N LEU A 143 10.17 -1.37 -6.49
CA LEU A 143 9.97 0.07 -6.33
C LEU A 143 11.15 0.88 -6.90
N GLN A 144 12.40 0.42 -6.74
CA GLN A 144 13.58 1.07 -7.34
C GLN A 144 13.49 1.08 -8.86
N VAL A 145 13.12 -0.04 -9.49
CA VAL A 145 12.96 -0.13 -10.95
C VAL A 145 11.83 0.79 -11.43
N LEU A 146 10.67 0.72 -10.78
CA LEU A 146 9.52 1.58 -11.15
C LEU A 146 9.83 3.06 -10.92
N ARG A 147 10.49 3.41 -9.82
CA ARG A 147 10.98 4.76 -9.51
C ARG A 147 11.87 5.31 -10.62
N GLY A 148 12.88 4.55 -11.03
CA GLY A 148 13.77 4.93 -12.11
C GLY A 148 13.02 5.14 -13.43
N THR A 149 12.09 4.23 -13.73
CA THR A 149 11.24 4.28 -14.93
C THR A 149 10.33 5.51 -14.97
N LEU A 150 9.75 5.88 -13.83
CA LEU A 150 8.90 7.08 -13.67
C LEU A 150 9.74 8.37 -13.69
N ASN A 151 10.90 8.35 -13.03
CA ASN A 151 11.80 9.51 -13.00
C ASN A 151 12.34 9.87 -14.39
N ALA A 152 12.67 8.88 -15.20
CA ALA A 152 13.07 9.08 -16.61
C ALA A 152 11.98 9.76 -17.46
N ARG A 153 10.73 9.80 -16.97
CA ARG A 153 9.60 10.48 -17.58
C ARG A 153 9.27 11.82 -16.93
N ASN A 154 10.11 12.29 -16.02
CA ASN A 154 9.89 13.51 -15.24
C ASN A 154 8.55 13.49 -14.48
N LEU A 155 8.24 12.37 -13.82
CA LEU A 155 6.98 12.23 -13.08
C LEU A 155 7.15 12.16 -11.57
N LEU A 156 8.39 12.02 -11.07
CA LEU A 156 8.70 11.97 -9.64
C LEU A 156 9.58 13.13 -9.21
N SER A 157 9.37 13.56 -7.98
CA SER A 157 10.11 14.60 -7.29
C SER A 157 10.11 14.30 -5.80
N ARG A 158 11.05 14.88 -5.07
CA ARG A 158 11.05 14.85 -3.60
C ARG A 158 10.55 16.18 -3.02
N ASP A 159 10.96 17.26 -3.60
CA ASP A 159 10.66 18.63 -3.18
C ASP A 159 9.59 19.34 -4.05
N GLY A 160 9.20 18.74 -5.17
CA GLY A 160 8.26 19.32 -6.14
C GLY A 160 8.90 20.30 -7.13
N LEU A 161 10.21 20.51 -7.06
CA LEU A 161 10.92 21.49 -7.91
C LEU A 161 11.52 20.84 -9.16
N GLY A 162 11.84 19.57 -9.13
CA GLY A 162 12.40 18.86 -10.26
C GLY A 162 12.40 17.34 -10.11
N PRO A 163 12.86 16.61 -11.16
CA PRO A 163 13.02 15.18 -11.10
C PRO A 163 14.02 14.75 -10.01
N LEU A 164 13.92 13.49 -9.57
CA LEU A 164 14.86 12.91 -8.60
C LEU A 164 16.28 12.89 -9.20
N ASP A 165 17.24 13.31 -8.41
CA ASP A 165 18.67 13.18 -8.75
C ASP A 165 19.20 11.77 -8.45
N ALA A 166 20.47 11.52 -8.76
CA ALA A 166 21.10 10.23 -8.57
C ALA A 166 21.14 9.80 -7.09
N ALA A 167 21.30 10.72 -6.16
CA ALA A 167 21.32 10.42 -4.73
C ALA A 167 19.92 10.02 -4.24
N ALA A 168 18.90 10.77 -4.63
CA ALA A 168 17.50 10.44 -4.33
C ALA A 168 17.09 9.10 -4.96
N LEU A 169 17.51 8.79 -6.19
CA LEU A 169 17.22 7.51 -6.84
C LEU A 169 17.88 6.31 -6.14
N ALA A 170 19.03 6.50 -5.54
CA ALA A 170 19.73 5.46 -4.79
C ALA A 170 19.15 5.22 -3.39
N ASP A 171 18.41 6.17 -2.85
CA ASP A 171 17.78 6.10 -1.53
C ASP A 171 16.59 5.11 -1.54
N VAL A 172 16.27 4.55 -0.38
CA VAL A 172 15.16 3.60 -0.17
C VAL A 172 13.99 4.19 0.63
N HIS A 173 14.02 5.49 0.92
CA HIS A 173 12.91 6.22 1.55
C HIS A 173 11.90 6.67 0.48
N PHE A 174 11.18 5.71 -0.06
CA PHE A 174 10.23 5.92 -1.16
C PHE A 174 9.03 6.78 -0.76
N GLU A 175 8.67 6.78 0.52
CA GLU A 175 7.54 7.52 1.10
C GLU A 175 7.69 9.05 0.99
N GLU A 176 8.89 9.54 0.82
CA GLU A 176 9.16 10.97 0.62
C GLU A 176 8.87 11.45 -0.81
N ASP A 177 8.74 10.52 -1.75
CA ASP A 177 8.53 10.88 -3.16
C ASP A 177 7.13 11.41 -3.41
N LYS A 178 7.06 12.39 -4.30
CA LYS A 178 5.84 13.06 -4.73
C LYS A 178 5.73 13.04 -6.25
N ALA A 179 4.51 13.17 -6.75
CA ALA A 179 4.32 13.39 -8.17
C ALA A 179 4.88 14.77 -8.58
N LEU A 180 5.56 14.83 -9.70
CA LEU A 180 5.91 16.11 -10.33
C LEU A 180 4.69 16.67 -11.07
N THR A 181 4.61 17.98 -11.17
CA THR A 181 3.55 18.65 -11.94
C THR A 181 3.72 18.37 -13.43
N ALA A 182 2.73 17.71 -14.02
CA ALA A 182 2.68 17.38 -15.44
C ALA A 182 1.24 17.47 -15.96
N SER A 183 1.08 17.66 -17.26
CA SER A 183 -0.22 17.68 -17.94
C SER A 183 -0.26 16.65 -19.05
N ASN A 184 -1.46 16.21 -19.42
CA ASN A 184 -1.70 15.23 -20.47
C ASN A 184 -1.00 13.88 -20.22
N VAL A 185 -0.90 13.46 -18.95
CA VAL A 185 -0.33 12.17 -18.59
C VAL A 185 -1.33 11.06 -18.97
N PRO A 186 -0.96 10.12 -19.87
CA PRO A 186 -1.84 9.03 -20.28
C PRO A 186 -2.28 8.15 -19.12
N ALA A 187 -3.42 7.46 -19.24
CA ALA A 187 -4.01 6.64 -18.18
C ALA A 187 -3.03 5.62 -17.60
N ASP A 188 -2.39 4.79 -18.43
CA ASP A 188 -1.47 3.76 -17.96
C ASP A 188 -0.22 4.33 -17.27
N THR A 189 0.25 5.49 -17.74
CA THR A 189 1.37 6.19 -17.10
C THR A 189 0.97 6.79 -15.75
N ALA A 190 -0.20 7.39 -15.68
CA ALA A 190 -0.77 7.89 -14.43
C ALA A 190 -1.07 6.72 -13.47
N GLY A 191 -1.53 5.59 -14.00
CA GLY A 191 -1.72 4.35 -13.25
C GLY A 191 -0.44 3.83 -12.61
N ALA A 192 0.64 3.80 -13.37
CA ALA A 192 1.96 3.40 -12.86
C ALA A 192 2.46 4.34 -11.75
N LEU A 193 2.30 5.66 -11.93
CA LEU A 193 2.64 6.65 -10.91
C LEU A 193 1.77 6.48 -9.66
N TYR A 194 0.47 6.23 -9.84
CA TYR A 194 -0.44 5.98 -8.72
C TYR A 194 -0.05 4.73 -7.94
N ASN A 195 0.22 3.62 -8.62
CA ASN A 195 0.64 2.35 -8.00
C ASN A 195 1.96 2.51 -7.24
N TYR A 196 2.92 3.24 -7.82
CA TYR A 196 4.16 3.58 -7.12
C TYR A 196 3.87 4.30 -5.80
N LEU A 197 3.12 5.40 -5.85
CA LEU A 197 2.78 6.20 -4.67
C LEU A 197 1.92 5.44 -3.66
N LEU A 198 1.03 4.56 -4.11
CA LEU A 198 0.21 3.71 -3.25
C LEU A 198 1.07 2.79 -2.38
N ILE A 199 2.07 2.16 -2.97
CA ILE A 199 2.96 1.22 -2.27
C ILE A 199 4.01 1.98 -1.45
N ALA A 200 4.61 3.03 -2.02
CA ALA A 200 5.63 3.85 -1.39
C ALA A 200 5.13 4.52 -0.10
N ARG A 201 4.01 5.24 -0.17
CA ARG A 201 3.40 5.93 0.97
C ARG A 201 2.84 5.00 2.05
N GLY A 202 2.67 3.73 1.72
CA GLY A 202 2.32 2.69 2.68
C GLY A 202 3.51 2.28 3.57
N GLY A 203 4.76 2.36 3.08
CA GLY A 203 5.96 2.01 3.85
C GLY A 203 6.07 0.53 4.26
N ALA A 204 5.07 -0.29 3.99
CA ALA A 204 5.02 -1.69 4.42
C ALA A 204 5.88 -2.64 3.56
N LEU A 205 6.41 -2.15 2.43
CA LEU A 205 7.27 -2.90 1.52
C LEU A 205 6.73 -4.30 1.18
N GLY A 206 5.42 -4.39 0.87
CA GLY A 206 4.77 -5.63 0.45
C GLY A 206 4.29 -6.55 1.58
N VAL A 207 4.60 -6.28 2.85
CA VAL A 207 4.20 -7.14 3.97
C VAL A 207 2.66 -7.30 4.05
N HIS A 208 1.91 -6.27 3.77
CA HIS A 208 0.45 -6.32 3.83
C HIS A 208 -0.16 -7.25 2.78
N ASN A 209 0.40 -7.28 1.56
CA ASN A 209 -0.04 -8.17 0.48
C ASN A 209 1.05 -8.24 -0.59
N ALA A 210 1.96 -9.18 -0.44
CA ALA A 210 3.12 -9.30 -1.32
C ALA A 210 2.73 -9.60 -2.78
N SER A 211 1.73 -10.46 -2.98
CA SER A 211 1.27 -10.82 -4.33
C SER A 211 0.70 -9.62 -5.06
N TYR A 212 -0.25 -8.91 -4.45
CA TYR A 212 -0.86 -7.73 -5.06
C TYR A 212 0.17 -6.64 -5.35
N THR A 213 1.07 -6.40 -4.38
CA THR A 213 2.16 -5.42 -4.53
C THR A 213 3.08 -5.77 -5.71
N SER A 214 3.51 -7.03 -5.83
CA SER A 214 4.36 -7.47 -6.96
C SER A 214 3.64 -7.31 -8.30
N GLN A 215 2.36 -7.69 -8.38
CA GLN A 215 1.55 -7.56 -9.59
C GLN A 215 1.41 -6.10 -10.04
N LEU A 216 1.10 -5.19 -9.11
CA LEU A 216 0.99 -3.77 -9.42
C LEU A 216 2.32 -3.19 -9.91
N ILE A 217 3.43 -3.51 -9.26
CA ILE A 217 4.77 -3.05 -9.66
C ILE A 217 5.13 -3.60 -11.03
N TYR A 218 5.04 -4.91 -11.21
CA TYR A 218 5.42 -5.59 -12.45
C TYR A 218 4.64 -5.03 -13.65
N ASP A 219 3.32 -4.97 -13.54
CA ASP A 219 2.47 -4.50 -14.63
C ASP A 219 2.66 -3.00 -14.91
N SER A 220 2.97 -2.20 -13.88
CA SER A 220 3.32 -0.78 -14.05
C SER A 220 4.65 -0.60 -14.80
N VAL A 221 5.68 -1.36 -14.44
CA VAL A 221 6.97 -1.33 -15.16
C VAL A 221 6.80 -1.79 -16.59
N LYS A 222 6.04 -2.89 -16.81
CA LYS A 222 5.71 -3.44 -18.14
C LYS A 222 4.99 -2.41 -19.01
N ALA A 223 3.95 -1.77 -18.49
CA ALA A 223 3.16 -0.76 -19.23
C ALA A 223 4.02 0.44 -19.65
N LEU A 224 5.03 0.75 -18.85
CA LEU A 224 5.99 1.81 -19.16
C LEU A 224 7.16 1.34 -20.03
N GLY A 225 7.24 0.07 -20.44
CA GLY A 225 8.37 -0.49 -21.21
C GLY A 225 9.69 -0.51 -20.43
N GLY A 226 9.61 -0.60 -19.09
CA GLY A 226 10.78 -0.73 -18.23
C GLY A 226 11.35 -2.15 -18.21
N ASP A 227 12.50 -2.32 -17.55
CA ASP A 227 13.19 -3.61 -17.43
C ASP A 227 12.48 -4.51 -16.41
N LEU A 228 12.12 -5.71 -16.85
CA LEU A 228 11.45 -6.74 -16.05
C LEU A 228 12.36 -7.87 -15.60
N SER A 229 13.64 -7.87 -16.02
CA SER A 229 14.56 -9.01 -15.85
C SER A 229 14.72 -9.49 -14.40
N ASP A 230 14.53 -8.58 -13.46
CA ASP A 230 14.72 -8.80 -12.03
C ASP A 230 13.39 -8.78 -11.24
N LEU A 231 12.27 -8.74 -11.91
CA LEU A 231 10.96 -8.62 -11.28
C LEU A 231 10.15 -9.91 -11.41
N GLU A 232 9.45 -10.25 -10.35
CA GLU A 232 8.44 -11.30 -10.30
C GLU A 232 7.05 -10.65 -10.21
N ARG A 233 6.09 -11.24 -10.97
CA ARG A 233 4.71 -10.76 -10.98
C ARG A 233 3.87 -11.42 -9.88
#